data_e1af7ff5c19aaa15965bc48e6b8788e2
#
_entry.id   e1af7ff5c19aaa15965bc48e6b8788e2
#
_cell.length_a   1.000
_cell.length_b   1.000
_cell.length_c   1.000
_cell.angle_alpha   90.00
_cell.angle_beta   90.00
_cell.angle_gamma   90.00
#
_symmetry.space_group_name_H-M   'P 1'
#
loop_
_entity.id
_entity.type
_entity.pdbx_description
1 polymer ?
#
loop_
_entity_poly.entity_id
_entity_poly.type
_entity_poly.pdbx_seq_one_letter_code
_entity_poly.pdbx_strand_id
1 'polypeptide(L)'
;RVDLRSAQLAALENVLIARQLRDQIHPEGRPVRQGFISSYFGSRQDPFTGHGAFHKGLDFASQAGAEVVAVAAGIVTWSGERSGYGNLVEINHGNGFVTRYGHNSRNLVSVGDTVQRGDPVAQIGSTGRSTGPHVHFEVLRQGRQVDPLTFIGR
;
A
#
# COMPACT_ATOMS: atom_id res chain seq x y z
N ARG A 1 10.96 40.94 -19.51
CA ARG A 1 12.22 40.51 -18.90
C ARG A 1 12.03 40.11 -17.43
N VAL A 2 12.41 38.90 -17.11
CA VAL A 2 12.30 38.36 -15.74
C VAL A 2 13.58 38.78 -14.99
N ASP A 3 13.43 39.42 -13.83
CA ASP A 3 14.60 39.75 -13.00
C ASP A 3 15.09 38.53 -12.23
N LEU A 4 16.29 38.63 -11.64
CA LEU A 4 16.91 37.50 -10.94
C LEU A 4 16.09 37.07 -9.72
N ARG A 5 15.51 38.02 -8.99
CA ARG A 5 14.71 37.72 -7.80
C ARG A 5 13.45 36.90 -8.17
N SER A 6 12.76 37.29 -9.24
CA SER A 6 11.58 36.54 -9.71
C SER A 6 11.95 35.15 -10.18
N ALA A 7 13.11 34.99 -10.85
CA ALA A 7 13.60 33.68 -11.29
C ALA A 7 13.94 32.78 -10.11
N GLN A 8 14.56 33.33 -9.07
CA GLN A 8 14.89 32.59 -7.85
C GLN A 8 13.64 32.13 -7.10
N LEU A 9 12.62 33.00 -7.01
CA LEU A 9 11.35 32.67 -6.36
C LEU A 9 10.62 31.57 -7.11
N ALA A 10 10.57 31.63 -8.44
CA ALA A 10 9.94 30.60 -9.26
C ALA A 10 10.66 29.26 -9.11
N ALA A 11 12.00 29.26 -9.05
CA ALA A 11 12.76 28.04 -8.83
C ALA A 11 12.46 27.42 -7.46
N LEU A 12 12.33 28.24 -6.42
CA LEU A 12 11.99 27.77 -5.08
C LEU A 12 10.58 27.17 -5.05
N GLU A 13 9.61 27.83 -5.69
CA GLU A 13 8.25 27.31 -5.78
C GLU A 13 8.22 25.94 -6.47
N ASN A 14 8.97 25.77 -7.55
CA ASN A 14 9.06 24.49 -8.26
C ASN A 14 9.65 23.39 -7.38
N VAL A 15 10.67 23.72 -6.56
CA VAL A 15 11.25 22.75 -5.63
C VAL A 15 10.23 22.33 -4.57
N LEU A 16 9.46 23.27 -4.04
CA LEU A 16 8.42 22.98 -3.05
C LEU A 16 7.32 22.10 -3.62
N ILE A 17 6.86 22.40 -4.85
CA ILE A 17 5.86 21.59 -5.54
C ILE A 17 6.38 20.17 -5.76
N ALA A 18 7.59 20.01 -6.24
CA ALA A 18 8.21 18.70 -6.45
C ALA A 18 8.30 17.90 -5.15
N ARG A 19 8.63 18.57 -4.04
CA ARG A 19 8.70 17.94 -2.72
C ARG A 19 7.32 17.47 -2.28
N GLN A 20 6.28 18.28 -2.44
CA GLN A 20 4.92 17.91 -2.11
C GLN A 20 4.45 16.69 -2.91
N LEU A 21 4.76 16.64 -4.20
CA LEU A 21 4.41 15.50 -5.06
C LEU A 21 5.11 14.23 -4.60
N ARG A 22 6.40 14.31 -4.24
CA ARG A 22 7.12 13.16 -3.71
C ARG A 22 6.51 12.67 -2.39
N ASP A 23 6.11 13.58 -1.51
CA ASP A 23 5.48 13.22 -0.24
C ASP A 23 4.14 12.52 -0.46
N GLN A 24 3.37 12.95 -1.46
CA GLN A 24 2.08 12.34 -1.78
C GLN A 24 2.21 10.91 -2.30
N ILE A 25 3.27 10.61 -3.06
CA ILE A 25 3.48 9.29 -3.64
C ILE A 25 4.33 8.36 -2.79
N HIS A 26 4.98 8.87 -1.74
CA HIS A 26 5.78 8.03 -0.85
C HIS A 26 4.86 7.26 0.09
N PRO A 27 4.95 5.90 0.10
CA PRO A 27 4.10 5.11 1.00
C PRO A 27 4.32 5.52 2.45
N GLU A 28 3.23 5.83 3.14
CA GLU A 28 3.26 6.22 4.55
C GLU A 28 1.91 5.97 5.18
N GLY A 29 1.93 5.41 6.39
CA GLY A 29 0.73 5.15 7.15
C GLY A 29 0.26 3.71 7.05
N ARG A 30 -0.86 3.43 7.71
CA ARG A 30 -1.45 2.11 7.77
C ARG A 30 -2.53 1.95 6.71
N PRO A 31 -2.68 0.74 6.13
CA PRO A 31 -3.73 0.50 5.13
C PRO A 31 -5.12 0.34 5.74
N VAL A 32 -5.24 0.40 7.07
CA VAL A 32 -6.52 0.31 7.80
C VAL A 32 -6.62 1.45 8.78
N ARG A 33 -7.85 1.92 9.02
CA ARG A 33 -8.10 2.98 9.99
C ARG A 33 -8.08 2.46 11.42
N GLN A 34 -8.55 1.22 11.60
CA GLN A 34 -8.58 0.53 12.88
C GLN A 34 -8.14 -0.90 12.68
N GLY A 35 -7.42 -1.45 13.63
CA GLY A 35 -6.89 -2.79 13.56
C GLY A 35 -5.51 -2.87 14.17
N PHE A 36 -4.95 -4.06 14.15
CA PHE A 36 -3.63 -4.30 14.73
C PHE A 36 -2.83 -5.24 13.83
N ILE A 37 -1.50 -5.18 13.95
CA ILE A 37 -0.61 -6.05 13.20
C ILE A 37 -0.75 -7.47 13.77
N SER A 38 -1.17 -8.41 12.92
CA SER A 38 -1.35 -9.80 13.30
C SER A 38 -0.19 -10.70 12.83
N SER A 39 0.58 -10.26 11.86
CA SER A 39 1.72 -11.02 11.36
C SER A 39 2.74 -10.07 10.73
N TYR A 40 4.00 -10.28 11.06
CA TYR A 40 5.09 -9.40 10.64
C TYR A 40 5.80 -9.92 9.41
N PHE A 41 6.48 -9.01 8.72
CA PHE A 41 7.32 -9.30 7.57
C PHE A 41 8.53 -10.14 7.99
N GLY A 42 8.93 -11.06 7.11
CA GLY A 42 10.16 -11.83 7.29
C GLY A 42 9.91 -13.30 7.53
N SER A 43 10.91 -14.00 8.05
CA SER A 43 10.86 -15.44 8.28
C SER A 43 9.88 -15.77 9.38
N ARG A 44 9.01 -16.75 9.13
CA ARG A 44 8.05 -17.25 10.10
C ARG A 44 7.70 -18.70 9.78
N GLN A 45 7.02 -19.36 10.72
CA GLN A 45 6.48 -20.67 10.50
C GLN A 45 5.14 -20.57 9.77
N ASP A 46 4.98 -21.35 8.69
CA ASP A 46 3.75 -21.37 7.91
C ASP A 46 2.61 -21.96 8.75
N PRO A 47 1.47 -21.24 8.93
CA PRO A 47 0.37 -21.72 9.76
C PRO A 47 -0.34 -22.96 9.20
N PHE A 48 -0.20 -23.26 7.90
CA PHE A 48 -0.85 -24.38 7.27
C PHE A 48 -0.01 -25.64 7.25
N THR A 49 1.32 -25.52 7.09
CA THR A 49 2.23 -26.65 6.94
C THR A 49 3.14 -26.85 8.12
N GLY A 50 3.32 -25.87 8.98
CA GLY A 50 4.28 -25.88 10.07
C GLY A 50 5.73 -25.70 9.65
N HIS A 51 5.99 -25.57 8.35
CA HIS A 51 7.33 -25.32 7.83
C HIS A 51 7.70 -23.85 7.87
N GLY A 52 8.99 -23.56 7.89
CA GLY A 52 9.48 -22.19 7.80
C GLY A 52 9.09 -21.57 6.47
N ALA A 53 8.62 -20.32 6.50
CA ALA A 53 8.22 -19.56 5.32
C ALA A 53 8.61 -18.11 5.49
N PHE A 54 8.81 -17.42 4.34
CA PHE A 54 9.07 -15.99 4.33
C PHE A 54 7.78 -15.24 4.07
N HIS A 55 7.38 -14.37 5.01
CA HIS A 55 6.19 -13.52 4.87
C HIS A 55 6.58 -12.24 4.14
N LYS A 56 6.02 -12.03 2.97
CA LYS A 56 6.41 -10.95 2.06
C LYS A 56 5.79 -9.61 2.40
N GLY A 57 4.96 -9.54 3.41
CA GLY A 57 4.26 -8.32 3.79
C GLY A 57 3.94 -8.28 5.26
N LEU A 58 3.01 -7.40 5.60
CA LEU A 58 2.56 -7.15 6.96
C LEU A 58 1.05 -7.38 6.96
N ASP A 59 0.54 -8.19 7.90
CA ASP A 59 -0.89 -8.44 7.99
C ASP A 59 -1.51 -7.59 9.09
N PHE A 60 -2.61 -6.91 8.76
CA PHE A 60 -3.41 -6.13 9.69
C PHE A 60 -4.75 -6.81 9.88
N ALA A 61 -5.01 -7.27 11.11
CA ALA A 61 -6.31 -7.82 11.47
C ALA A 61 -7.29 -6.68 11.76
N SER A 62 -8.49 -6.81 11.25
CA SER A 62 -9.59 -5.88 11.48
C SER A 62 -10.91 -6.59 11.22
N GLN A 63 -12.01 -5.87 11.36
CA GLN A 63 -13.33 -6.48 11.12
C GLN A 63 -13.55 -6.72 9.63
N ALA A 64 -14.22 -7.82 9.30
CA ALA A 64 -14.65 -8.08 7.93
C ALA A 64 -15.51 -6.92 7.43
N GLY A 65 -15.24 -6.45 6.22
CA GLY A 65 -15.94 -5.32 5.62
C GLY A 65 -15.38 -3.97 5.98
N ALA A 66 -14.43 -3.86 6.92
CA ALA A 66 -13.76 -2.60 7.22
C ALA A 66 -13.00 -2.09 6.00
N GLU A 67 -12.86 -0.77 5.90
CA GLU A 67 -12.17 -0.16 4.75
C GLU A 67 -10.68 -0.42 4.76
N VAL A 68 -10.14 -0.75 3.59
CA VAL A 68 -8.72 -0.74 3.28
C VAL A 68 -8.45 0.54 2.51
N VAL A 69 -7.45 1.31 2.93
CA VAL A 69 -7.15 2.62 2.35
C VAL A 69 -5.77 2.63 1.72
N ALA A 70 -5.62 3.41 0.65
CA ALA A 70 -4.33 3.60 0.00
C ALA A 70 -3.37 4.36 0.93
N VAL A 71 -2.11 3.94 0.98
CA VAL A 71 -1.09 4.57 1.83
C VAL A 71 -0.33 5.67 1.12
N ALA A 72 -0.58 5.88 -0.15
CA ALA A 72 -0.01 6.97 -0.95
C ALA A 72 -0.81 7.15 -2.23
N ALA A 73 -0.58 8.26 -2.92
CA ALA A 73 -1.19 8.53 -4.22
C ALA A 73 -0.57 7.63 -5.28
N GLY A 74 -1.35 7.24 -6.27
CA GLY A 74 -0.87 6.42 -7.36
C GLY A 74 -1.98 6.00 -8.32
N ILE A 75 -1.64 5.03 -9.18
CA ILE A 75 -2.53 4.47 -10.18
C ILE A 75 -2.71 2.99 -9.90
N VAL A 76 -3.95 2.54 -9.93
CA VAL A 76 -4.28 1.12 -9.74
C VAL A 76 -3.80 0.32 -10.95
N THR A 77 -2.93 -0.66 -10.71
CA THR A 77 -2.35 -1.51 -11.76
C THR A 77 -2.87 -2.93 -11.74
N TRP A 78 -3.56 -3.33 -10.66
CA TRP A 78 -4.24 -4.62 -10.56
C TRP A 78 -5.46 -4.46 -9.65
N SER A 79 -6.58 -5.06 -10.07
CA SER A 79 -7.77 -5.16 -9.23
C SER A 79 -8.54 -6.41 -9.62
N GLY A 80 -8.46 -7.44 -8.78
CA GLY A 80 -9.11 -8.72 -9.03
C GLY A 80 -8.39 -9.84 -8.31
N GLU A 81 -8.80 -11.06 -8.58
CA GLU A 81 -8.20 -12.25 -7.99
C GLU A 81 -6.78 -12.47 -8.49
N ARG A 82 -5.92 -12.89 -7.59
CA ARG A 82 -4.56 -13.30 -7.90
C ARG A 82 -4.14 -14.41 -6.96
N SER A 83 -3.50 -15.44 -7.51
CA SER A 83 -3.09 -16.63 -6.74
C SER A 83 -2.29 -16.23 -5.49
N GLY A 84 -2.70 -16.77 -4.34
CA GLY A 84 -2.07 -16.49 -3.05
C GLY A 84 -2.58 -15.24 -2.35
N TYR A 85 -3.16 -14.29 -3.09
CA TYR A 85 -3.64 -13.01 -2.54
C TYR A 85 -5.16 -12.97 -2.35
N GLY A 86 -5.91 -13.82 -3.05
CA GLY A 86 -7.34 -13.64 -3.16
C GLY A 86 -7.65 -12.41 -3.99
N ASN A 87 -8.63 -11.62 -3.57
CA ASN A 87 -8.87 -10.33 -4.22
C ASN A 87 -7.77 -9.35 -3.83
N LEU A 88 -7.09 -8.83 -4.84
CA LEU A 88 -5.90 -7.97 -4.69
C LEU A 88 -6.14 -6.63 -5.35
N VAL A 89 -5.74 -5.55 -4.68
CA VAL A 89 -5.54 -4.23 -5.29
C VAL A 89 -4.05 -3.95 -5.26
N GLU A 90 -3.50 -3.55 -6.41
CA GLU A 90 -2.11 -3.12 -6.53
C GLU A 90 -2.07 -1.69 -7.03
N ILE A 91 -1.25 -0.86 -6.40
CA ILE A 91 -1.11 0.55 -6.74
C ILE A 91 0.35 0.83 -7.03
N ASN A 92 0.61 1.45 -8.19
CA ASN A 92 1.93 1.94 -8.54
C ASN A 92 1.99 3.43 -8.20
N HIS A 93 2.88 3.76 -7.28
CA HIS A 93 3.03 5.14 -6.77
C HIS A 93 4.05 5.94 -7.57
N GLY A 94 4.79 5.30 -8.48
CA GLY A 94 5.95 5.90 -9.11
C GLY A 94 7.17 5.86 -8.20
N ASN A 95 8.27 6.39 -8.68
CA ASN A 95 9.53 6.45 -7.93
C ASN A 95 9.99 5.08 -7.40
N GLY A 96 9.58 4.00 -8.07
CA GLY A 96 9.96 2.63 -7.73
C GLY A 96 9.10 1.97 -6.65
N PHE A 97 8.06 2.63 -6.15
CA PHE A 97 7.20 2.10 -5.09
C PHE A 97 5.89 1.54 -5.64
N VAL A 98 5.54 0.35 -5.16
CA VAL A 98 4.26 -0.32 -5.42
C VAL A 98 3.74 -0.83 -4.08
N THR A 99 2.43 -0.71 -3.85
CA THR A 99 1.80 -1.32 -2.69
C THR A 99 0.73 -2.30 -3.13
N ARG A 100 0.52 -3.35 -2.32
CA ARG A 100 -0.46 -4.40 -2.58
C ARG A 100 -1.30 -4.63 -1.34
N TYR A 101 -2.59 -4.84 -1.56
CA TYR A 101 -3.60 -5.02 -0.51
C TYR A 101 -4.40 -6.27 -0.85
N GLY A 102 -4.16 -7.36 -0.15
CA GLY A 102 -4.70 -8.68 -0.47
C GLY A 102 -5.75 -9.19 0.51
N HIS A 103 -6.39 -10.29 0.13
CA HIS A 103 -7.44 -10.99 0.87
C HIS A 103 -8.72 -10.18 1.05
N ASN A 104 -8.97 -9.23 0.15
CA ASN A 104 -10.14 -8.35 0.21
C ASN A 104 -11.42 -9.15 -0.05
N SER A 105 -12.49 -8.81 0.67
CA SER A 105 -13.81 -9.32 0.34
C SER A 105 -14.35 -8.64 -0.91
N ARG A 106 -13.98 -7.37 -1.11
CA ARG A 106 -14.42 -6.58 -2.25
C ARG A 106 -13.39 -5.53 -2.58
N ASN A 107 -13.08 -5.39 -3.87
CA ASN A 107 -12.27 -4.27 -4.36
C ASN A 107 -13.19 -3.12 -4.76
N LEU A 108 -12.81 -1.90 -4.42
CA LEU A 108 -13.62 -0.70 -4.65
C LEU A 108 -13.10 0.13 -5.81
N VAL A 109 -11.96 -0.25 -6.39
CA VAL A 109 -11.30 0.49 -7.47
C VAL A 109 -11.00 -0.46 -8.62
N SER A 110 -10.78 0.12 -9.80
CA SER A 110 -10.46 -0.62 -11.03
C SER A 110 -9.11 -0.21 -11.57
N VAL A 111 -8.51 -1.07 -12.38
CA VAL A 111 -7.24 -0.76 -13.06
C VAL A 111 -7.37 0.54 -13.86
N GLY A 112 -6.42 1.41 -13.70
CA GLY A 112 -6.39 2.73 -14.33
C GLY A 112 -6.94 3.85 -13.47
N ASP A 113 -7.62 3.53 -12.36
CA ASP A 113 -8.09 4.56 -11.44
C ASP A 113 -6.91 5.23 -10.75
N THR A 114 -7.03 6.54 -10.52
CA THR A 114 -6.09 7.27 -9.69
C THR A 114 -6.63 7.35 -8.27
N VAL A 115 -5.75 7.21 -7.31
CA VAL A 115 -6.09 7.26 -5.88
C VAL A 115 -5.15 8.22 -5.16
N GLN A 116 -5.61 8.71 -4.01
CA GLN A 116 -4.82 9.53 -3.11
C GLN A 116 -4.68 8.79 -1.77
N ARG A 117 -3.70 9.18 -0.96
CA ARG A 117 -3.54 8.63 0.38
C ARG A 117 -4.84 8.78 1.16
N GLY A 118 -5.28 7.68 1.77
CA GLY A 118 -6.51 7.66 2.55
C GLY A 118 -7.76 7.29 1.77
N ASP A 119 -7.68 7.20 0.44
CA ASP A 119 -8.83 6.78 -0.36
C ASP A 119 -9.17 5.31 -0.09
N PRO A 120 -10.45 4.97 0.11
CA PRO A 120 -10.84 3.56 0.22
C PRO A 120 -10.59 2.83 -1.09
N VAL A 121 -9.91 1.69 -1.02
CA VAL A 121 -9.59 0.89 -2.21
C VAL A 121 -10.19 -0.51 -2.15
N ALA A 122 -10.55 -0.98 -0.96
CA ALA A 122 -11.10 -2.31 -0.78
C ALA A 122 -11.79 -2.43 0.58
N GLN A 123 -12.42 -3.59 0.80
CA GLN A 123 -12.98 -3.97 2.09
C GLN A 123 -12.32 -5.25 2.57
N ILE A 124 -12.07 -5.32 3.87
CA ILE A 124 -11.38 -6.45 4.48
C ILE A 124 -12.21 -7.72 4.36
N GLY A 125 -11.53 -8.80 4.01
CA GLY A 125 -12.10 -10.13 3.97
C GLY A 125 -11.08 -11.17 4.41
N SER A 126 -11.28 -12.40 3.95
CA SER A 126 -10.34 -13.49 4.15
C SER A 126 -10.24 -14.35 2.89
N THR A 127 -10.38 -13.71 1.72
CA THR A 127 -10.27 -14.39 0.43
C THR A 127 -8.82 -14.83 0.17
N GLY A 128 -8.67 -15.84 -0.67
CA GLY A 128 -7.35 -16.41 -0.93
C GLY A 128 -6.84 -17.23 0.24
N ARG A 129 -5.51 -17.31 0.40
CA ARG A 129 -4.88 -18.07 1.48
C ARG A 129 -4.86 -17.23 2.75
N SER A 130 -5.87 -17.41 3.60
CA SER A 130 -6.06 -16.62 4.79
C SER A 130 -6.64 -17.43 5.93
N THR A 131 -6.26 -17.10 7.18
CA THR A 131 -6.74 -17.76 8.40
C THR A 131 -7.83 -16.95 9.12
N GLY A 132 -8.18 -15.78 8.63
CA GLY A 132 -9.21 -14.92 9.22
C GLY A 132 -9.22 -13.53 8.60
N PRO A 133 -10.17 -12.67 9.01
CA PRO A 133 -10.28 -11.34 8.41
C PRO A 133 -9.04 -10.48 8.67
N HIS A 134 -8.34 -10.15 7.59
CA HIS A 134 -7.18 -9.25 7.65
C HIS A 134 -6.88 -8.75 6.25
N VAL A 135 -6.09 -7.69 6.16
CA VAL A 135 -5.48 -7.28 4.90
C VAL A 135 -4.01 -7.67 4.93
N HIS A 136 -3.58 -8.31 3.85
CA HIS A 136 -2.16 -8.57 3.58
C HIS A 136 -1.61 -7.38 2.82
N PHE A 137 -0.70 -6.66 3.44
CA PHE A 137 -0.15 -5.42 2.91
C PHE A 137 1.30 -5.60 2.54
N GLU A 138 1.64 -5.30 1.29
CA GLU A 138 3.03 -5.34 0.80
C GLU A 138 3.46 -3.98 0.32
N VAL A 139 4.72 -3.65 0.58
CA VAL A 139 5.41 -2.54 -0.04
C VAL A 139 6.54 -3.12 -0.88
N LEU A 140 6.58 -2.76 -2.15
CA LEU A 140 7.66 -3.13 -3.05
C LEU A 140 8.46 -1.88 -3.40
N ARG A 141 9.77 -2.01 -3.34
CA ARG A 141 10.70 -0.97 -3.78
C ARG A 141 11.59 -1.55 -4.85
N GLN A 142 11.59 -0.95 -6.04
CA GLN A 142 12.36 -1.44 -7.19
C GLN A 142 12.05 -2.93 -7.48
N GLY A 143 10.77 -3.30 -7.38
CA GLY A 143 10.30 -4.66 -7.67
C GLY A 143 10.51 -5.68 -6.57
N ARG A 144 11.05 -5.29 -5.42
CA ARG A 144 11.31 -6.21 -4.30
C ARG A 144 10.45 -5.86 -3.09
N GLN A 145 9.88 -6.88 -2.46
CA GLN A 145 9.18 -6.69 -1.20
C GLN A 145 10.17 -6.23 -0.13
N VAL A 146 9.80 -5.17 0.58
CA VAL A 146 10.56 -4.63 1.70
C VAL A 146 9.67 -4.64 2.94
N ASP A 147 10.26 -4.51 4.12
CA ASP A 147 9.49 -4.53 5.36
C ASP A 147 8.56 -3.31 5.43
N PRO A 148 7.23 -3.52 5.36
CA PRO A 148 6.29 -2.40 5.41
C PRO A 148 6.31 -1.64 6.74
N LEU A 149 6.86 -2.22 7.80
CA LEU A 149 6.88 -1.60 9.12
C LEU A 149 7.58 -0.25 9.10
N THR A 150 8.58 -0.06 8.23
CA THR A 150 9.29 1.21 8.10
C THR A 150 8.44 2.31 7.47
N PHE A 151 7.30 1.96 6.86
CA PHE A 151 6.43 2.89 6.13
C PHE A 151 5.14 3.21 6.87
N ILE A 152 4.76 2.45 7.89
CA ILE A 152 3.46 2.65 8.55
C ILE A 152 3.41 3.90 9.41
N GLY A 153 4.53 4.52 9.67
CA GLY A 153 4.57 5.76 10.44
C GLY A 153 4.20 5.55 11.89
N ARG A 154 3.72 6.61 12.52
CA ARG A 154 3.44 6.63 13.96
C ARG A 154 2.00 6.96 14.25
#